data_d4f8d6a1400dd80cc7bc0757d58de7e4
#
_entry.id   d4f8d6a1400dd80cc7bc0757d58de7e4
#
_cell.length_a   1.000
_cell.length_b   1.000
_cell.length_c   1.000
_cell.angle_alpha   90.00
_cell.angle_beta   90.00
_cell.angle_gamma   90.00
#
_symmetry.space_group_name_H-M   'P 1'
#
loop_
_entity.id
_entity.type
_entity.pdbx_description
1 polymer ?
#
loop_
_entity_poly.entity_id
_entity_poly.type
_entity_poly.pdbx_seq_one_letter_code
_entity_poly.pdbx_strand_id
1 'polypeptide(L)'
;MRLALRELRRRPGRFVTATVILALVAVLVMFLGGLLDGLIRGSTGALRAQDADLIVYSDTARSTFARSRIDADTRATIEGVDGVAETGGIGIVQLGARVPGNGPRDLAATALFGYELAPTGVPEPPATGEVYADEVLRADGVEVGMEILLGAARTPVTVIDFVSDVSYSGQGSLWGDLDTWREVVGANRPDVQLSDDAVQALLVRADDAADVDVRALADDIDDATGSTSSLTITEAIEEIPGVSAQRSTFNQIIGVTIAIAAVVVALFF
;
A
#
# COMPACT_ATOMS: atom_id res chain seq x y z
N MET A 1 47.33 -17.27 11.30
CA MET A 1 47.25 -16.68 9.95
C MET A 1 48.18 -17.34 8.90
N ARG A 2 49.40 -17.72 9.21
CA ARG A 2 50.34 -18.34 8.23
C ARG A 2 49.94 -19.74 7.73
N LEU A 3 49.22 -20.54 8.54
CA LEU A 3 48.75 -21.88 8.16
C LEU A 3 47.62 -21.80 7.12
N ALA A 4 46.65 -20.94 7.34
CA ALA A 4 45.50 -20.76 6.43
C ALA A 4 45.96 -20.29 5.02
N LEU A 5 46.93 -19.37 4.98
CA LEU A 5 47.50 -18.89 3.69
C LEU A 5 48.27 -19.99 2.93
N ARG A 6 48.88 -20.94 3.69
CA ARG A 6 49.63 -22.07 3.10
C ARG A 6 48.71 -23.15 2.55
N GLU A 7 47.54 -23.34 3.19
CA GLU A 7 46.48 -24.25 2.76
C GLU A 7 45.77 -23.73 1.52
N LEU A 8 45.48 -22.43 1.48
CA LEU A 8 44.90 -21.73 0.30
C LEU A 8 45.76 -21.93 -0.97
N ARG A 9 47.10 -21.88 -0.83
CA ARG A 9 48.05 -22.10 -1.93
C ARG A 9 48.18 -23.56 -2.38
N ARG A 10 47.95 -24.52 -1.48
CA ARG A 10 48.11 -25.95 -1.76
C ARG A 10 46.89 -26.63 -2.41
N ARG A 11 45.69 -26.08 -2.19
CA ARG A 11 44.43 -26.61 -2.77
C ARG A 11 43.52 -25.46 -3.28
N PRO A 12 43.96 -24.68 -4.25
CA PRO A 12 43.21 -23.49 -4.70
C PRO A 12 41.81 -23.84 -5.23
N GLY A 13 41.65 -24.99 -5.87
CA GLY A 13 40.37 -25.41 -6.43
C GLY A 13 39.23 -25.52 -5.41
N ARG A 14 39.50 -26.02 -4.20
CA ARG A 14 38.49 -26.12 -3.13
C ARG A 14 37.98 -24.76 -2.69
N PHE A 15 38.89 -23.80 -2.51
CA PHE A 15 38.53 -22.44 -2.09
C PHE A 15 37.81 -21.69 -3.20
N VAL A 16 38.26 -21.84 -4.45
CA VAL A 16 37.56 -21.24 -5.60
C VAL A 16 36.14 -21.76 -5.71
N THR A 17 35.94 -23.08 -5.59
CA THR A 17 34.60 -23.67 -5.64
C THR A 17 33.70 -23.16 -4.51
N ALA A 18 34.20 -23.12 -3.28
CA ALA A 18 33.46 -22.59 -2.13
C ALA A 18 33.12 -21.10 -2.33
N THR A 19 34.07 -20.30 -2.79
CA THR A 19 33.86 -18.87 -3.06
C THR A 19 32.82 -18.67 -4.16
N VAL A 20 32.85 -19.44 -5.23
CA VAL A 20 31.86 -19.37 -6.31
C VAL A 20 30.47 -19.75 -5.81
N ILE A 21 30.35 -20.82 -5.02
CA ILE A 21 29.05 -21.21 -4.44
C ILE A 21 28.50 -20.09 -3.54
N LEU A 22 29.33 -19.53 -2.64
CA LEU A 22 28.92 -18.44 -1.76
C LEU A 22 28.55 -17.18 -2.55
N ALA A 23 29.29 -16.86 -3.60
CA ALA A 23 28.98 -15.74 -4.46
C ALA A 23 27.64 -15.93 -5.20
N LEU A 24 27.36 -17.13 -5.72
CA LEU A 24 26.09 -17.45 -6.36
C LEU A 24 24.91 -17.38 -5.38
N VAL A 25 25.12 -17.88 -4.16
CA VAL A 25 24.11 -17.77 -3.09
C VAL A 25 23.85 -16.31 -2.73
N ALA A 26 24.89 -15.49 -2.59
CA ALA A 26 24.75 -14.07 -2.29
C ALA A 26 23.98 -13.33 -3.41
N VAL A 27 24.31 -13.59 -4.68
CA VAL A 27 23.61 -13.02 -5.83
C VAL A 27 22.14 -13.45 -5.84
N LEU A 28 21.87 -14.71 -5.57
CA LEU A 28 20.49 -15.22 -5.51
C LEU A 28 19.68 -14.50 -4.41
N VAL A 29 20.25 -14.35 -3.21
CA VAL A 29 19.59 -13.65 -2.10
C VAL A 29 19.35 -12.18 -2.43
N MET A 30 20.33 -11.50 -3.03
CA MET A 30 20.17 -10.10 -3.47
C MET A 30 19.08 -9.97 -4.53
N PHE A 31 19.03 -10.88 -5.50
CA PHE A 31 18.02 -10.87 -6.55
C PHE A 31 16.60 -11.10 -5.98
N LEU A 32 16.45 -12.13 -5.13
CA LEU A 32 15.17 -12.40 -4.47
C LEU A 32 14.75 -11.24 -3.56
N GLY A 33 15.69 -10.62 -2.86
CA GLY A 33 15.44 -9.44 -2.02
C GLY A 33 14.93 -8.25 -2.83
N GLY A 34 15.57 -7.96 -3.95
CA GLY A 34 15.13 -6.89 -4.84
C GLY A 34 13.76 -7.14 -5.47
N LEU A 35 13.48 -8.40 -5.85
CA LEU A 35 12.18 -8.78 -6.38
C LEU A 35 11.07 -8.59 -5.34
N LEU A 36 11.31 -9.04 -4.10
CA LEU A 36 10.35 -8.87 -3.01
C LEU A 36 10.10 -7.40 -2.68
N ASP A 37 11.17 -6.60 -2.59
CA ASP A 37 11.04 -5.17 -2.33
C ASP A 37 10.21 -4.49 -3.43
N GLY A 38 10.42 -4.85 -4.70
CA GLY A 38 9.60 -4.40 -5.81
C GLY A 38 8.12 -4.79 -5.70
N LEU A 39 7.83 -6.04 -5.29
CA LEU A 39 6.45 -6.50 -5.08
C LEU A 39 5.77 -5.77 -3.91
N ILE A 40 6.47 -5.57 -2.79
CA ILE A 40 5.94 -4.83 -1.64
C ILE A 40 5.70 -3.38 -2.03
N ARG A 41 6.61 -2.72 -2.71
CA ARG A 41 6.42 -1.34 -3.19
C ARG A 41 5.21 -1.21 -4.11
N GLY A 42 5.05 -2.10 -5.07
CA GLY A 42 3.89 -2.13 -5.96
C GLY A 42 2.57 -2.48 -5.26
N SER A 43 2.62 -3.03 -4.04
CA SER A 43 1.41 -3.33 -3.27
C SER A 43 1.06 -2.26 -2.23
N THR A 44 2.01 -1.43 -1.82
CA THR A 44 1.87 -0.52 -0.67
C THR A 44 2.01 0.96 -1.04
N GLY A 45 2.26 1.28 -2.29
CA GLY A 45 2.54 2.64 -2.78
C GLY A 45 1.50 3.64 -2.31
N ALA A 46 0.23 3.35 -2.52
CA ALA A 46 -0.89 4.21 -2.15
C ALA A 46 -0.94 4.55 -0.65
N LEU A 47 -0.65 3.60 0.24
CA LEU A 47 -0.62 3.89 1.69
C LEU A 47 0.68 4.58 2.10
N ARG A 48 1.82 4.25 1.49
CA ARG A 48 3.08 4.95 1.76
C ARG A 48 3.07 6.41 1.32
N ALA A 49 2.29 6.73 0.30
CA ALA A 49 2.14 8.08 -0.19
C ALA A 49 1.27 8.96 0.73
N GLN A 50 0.51 8.37 1.69
CA GLN A 50 -0.33 9.17 2.57
C GLN A 50 0.52 10.15 3.39
N ASP A 51 0.16 11.41 3.32
CA ASP A 51 0.75 12.49 4.11
C ASP A 51 -0.05 12.67 5.40
N ALA A 52 0.00 11.62 6.24
CA ALA A 52 -0.71 11.54 7.51
C ALA A 52 0.06 10.62 8.48
N ASP A 53 -0.15 10.79 9.77
CA ASP A 53 0.50 10.00 10.82
C ASP A 53 -0.30 8.76 11.17
N LEU A 54 -1.63 8.89 11.19
CA LEU A 54 -2.55 7.83 11.55
C LEU A 54 -3.61 7.61 10.47
N ILE A 55 -4.10 6.37 10.41
CA ILE A 55 -5.31 6.00 9.72
C ILE A 55 -6.26 5.35 10.72
N VAL A 56 -7.46 5.90 10.81
CA VAL A 56 -8.50 5.48 11.77
C VAL A 56 -9.56 4.70 11.04
N TYR A 57 -9.81 3.48 11.48
CA TYR A 57 -10.88 2.59 11.02
C TYR A 57 -11.96 2.44 12.09
N SER A 58 -13.15 1.97 11.74
CA SER A 58 -14.08 1.45 12.76
C SER A 58 -13.50 0.18 13.41
N ASP A 59 -13.75 -0.04 14.69
CA ASP A 59 -13.24 -1.17 15.47
C ASP A 59 -13.64 -2.55 14.89
N THR A 60 -14.83 -2.63 14.30
CA THR A 60 -15.38 -3.82 13.67
C THR A 60 -14.75 -4.15 12.31
N ALA A 61 -13.99 -3.21 11.75
CA ALA A 61 -13.42 -3.33 10.40
C ALA A 61 -12.25 -4.29 10.30
N ARG A 62 -11.58 -4.62 11.42
CA ARG A 62 -10.33 -5.39 11.43
C ARG A 62 -9.30 -4.81 10.47
N SER A 63 -9.07 -3.51 10.58
CA SER A 63 -8.08 -2.75 9.79
C SER A 63 -8.27 -2.87 8.27
N THR A 64 -9.50 -3.08 7.79
CA THR A 64 -9.79 -3.18 6.36
C THR A 64 -10.78 -2.11 5.89
N PHE A 65 -10.42 -1.38 4.85
CA PHE A 65 -11.30 -0.36 4.23
C PHE A 65 -12.70 -0.89 3.89
N ALA A 66 -12.77 -2.08 3.32
CA ALA A 66 -14.03 -2.63 2.83
C ALA A 66 -15.11 -2.80 3.92
N ARG A 67 -14.71 -2.92 5.16
CA ARG A 67 -15.60 -3.13 6.32
C ARG A 67 -15.75 -1.91 7.21
N SER A 68 -14.85 -0.95 7.06
CA SER A 68 -14.82 0.26 7.88
C SER A 68 -15.81 1.29 7.39
N ARG A 69 -16.43 1.98 8.36
CA ARG A 69 -17.30 3.14 8.15
C ARG A 69 -17.08 4.09 9.32
N ILE A 70 -16.72 5.30 9.01
CA ILE A 70 -16.62 6.43 9.93
C ILE A 70 -17.72 7.41 9.53
N ASP A 71 -18.62 7.70 10.44
CA ASP A 71 -19.68 8.68 10.26
C ASP A 71 -19.25 10.09 10.69
N ALA A 72 -20.09 11.07 10.44
CA ALA A 72 -19.82 12.47 10.74
C ALA A 72 -19.63 12.73 12.24
N ASP A 73 -20.39 12.04 13.10
CA ASP A 73 -20.31 12.23 14.56
C ASP A 73 -18.98 11.69 15.10
N THR A 74 -18.56 10.51 14.64
CA THR A 74 -17.27 9.91 14.98
C THR A 74 -16.12 10.80 14.47
N ARG A 75 -16.23 11.31 13.23
CA ARG A 75 -15.25 12.26 12.67
C ARG A 75 -15.14 13.51 13.54
N ALA A 76 -16.26 14.15 13.91
CA ALA A 76 -16.25 15.34 14.75
C ALA A 76 -15.64 15.07 16.14
N THR A 77 -15.82 13.86 16.68
CA THR A 77 -15.17 13.46 17.93
C THR A 77 -13.66 13.38 17.77
N ILE A 78 -13.16 12.77 16.69
CA ILE A 78 -11.72 12.67 16.38
C ILE A 78 -11.09 14.06 16.19
N GLU A 79 -11.76 14.93 15.44
CA GLU A 79 -11.32 16.32 15.23
C GLU A 79 -11.22 17.15 16.51
N GLY A 80 -11.95 16.75 17.56
CA GLY A 80 -11.91 17.38 18.89
C GLY A 80 -10.83 16.82 19.83
N VAL A 81 -10.06 15.80 19.44
CA VAL A 81 -9.00 15.24 20.30
C VAL A 81 -7.78 16.15 20.28
N ASP A 82 -7.25 16.43 21.46
CA ASP A 82 -6.03 17.24 21.60
C ASP A 82 -4.85 16.56 20.89
N GLY A 83 -4.14 17.30 20.05
CA GLY A 83 -3.01 16.79 19.25
C GLY A 83 -3.38 16.41 17.83
N VAL A 84 -4.66 16.47 17.43
CA VAL A 84 -5.11 16.36 16.03
C VAL A 84 -5.00 17.72 15.36
N ALA A 85 -4.18 17.84 14.32
CA ALA A 85 -4.04 19.06 13.54
C ALA A 85 -5.00 19.12 12.35
N GLU A 86 -5.13 18.02 11.62
CA GLU A 86 -5.95 17.94 10.42
C GLU A 86 -6.48 16.52 10.22
N THR A 87 -7.67 16.40 9.64
CA THR A 87 -8.25 15.12 9.26
C THR A 87 -8.73 15.14 7.83
N GLY A 88 -8.72 13.97 7.18
CA GLY A 88 -9.30 13.81 5.85
C GLY A 88 -9.85 12.42 5.62
N GLY A 89 -11.04 12.38 5.03
CA GLY A 89 -11.69 11.14 4.66
C GLY A 89 -10.97 10.44 3.51
N ILE A 90 -10.95 9.12 3.59
CA ILE A 90 -10.46 8.26 2.50
C ILE A 90 -11.40 7.07 2.29
N GLY A 91 -11.62 6.73 1.02
CA GLY A 91 -12.35 5.53 0.64
C GLY A 91 -11.65 4.79 -0.49
N ILE A 92 -11.80 3.48 -0.54
CA ILE A 92 -11.21 2.61 -1.55
C ILE A 92 -12.27 1.67 -2.14
N VAL A 93 -12.21 1.46 -3.46
CA VAL A 93 -12.92 0.36 -4.10
C VAL A 93 -12.06 -0.27 -5.20
N GLN A 94 -11.95 -1.59 -5.18
CA GLN A 94 -11.22 -2.35 -6.20
C GLN A 94 -12.19 -2.83 -7.27
N LEU A 95 -11.94 -2.47 -8.53
CA LEU A 95 -12.80 -2.74 -9.67
C LEU A 95 -11.95 -3.01 -10.93
N GLY A 96 -12.54 -3.73 -11.89
CA GLY A 96 -11.97 -3.78 -13.22
C GLY A 96 -12.37 -2.54 -14.02
N ALA A 97 -11.39 -1.89 -14.64
CA ALA A 97 -11.62 -0.77 -15.55
C ALA A 97 -11.65 -1.27 -17.00
N ARG A 98 -12.66 -0.84 -17.75
CA ARG A 98 -12.72 -1.06 -19.20
C ARG A 98 -12.06 0.13 -19.88
N VAL A 99 -10.95 -0.14 -20.55
CA VAL A 99 -10.20 0.84 -21.33
C VAL A 99 -10.68 0.79 -22.78
N PRO A 100 -10.98 1.93 -23.42
CA PRO A 100 -11.35 1.99 -24.83
C PRO A 100 -10.26 1.37 -25.72
N GLY A 101 -10.67 0.56 -26.68
CA GLY A 101 -9.75 -0.15 -27.57
C GLY A 101 -9.38 -1.56 -27.11
N ASN A 102 -9.51 -1.88 -25.82
CA ASN A 102 -9.28 -3.22 -25.33
C ASN A 102 -10.45 -4.16 -25.56
N GLY A 103 -10.17 -5.46 -25.54
CA GLY A 103 -11.19 -6.49 -25.71
C GLY A 103 -12.23 -6.48 -24.57
N PRO A 104 -13.47 -7.00 -24.82
CA PRO A 104 -14.55 -6.92 -23.83
C PRO A 104 -14.27 -7.70 -22.53
N ARG A 105 -13.26 -8.58 -22.51
CA ARG A 105 -12.81 -9.33 -21.33
C ARG A 105 -11.47 -8.86 -20.80
N ASP A 106 -10.86 -7.91 -21.45
CA ASP A 106 -9.56 -7.33 -21.10
C ASP A 106 -9.81 -6.11 -20.22
N LEU A 107 -9.81 -6.33 -18.92
CA LEU A 107 -10.06 -5.30 -17.92
C LEU A 107 -8.75 -5.00 -17.20
N ALA A 108 -8.39 -3.73 -17.11
CA ALA A 108 -7.33 -3.27 -16.23
C ALA A 108 -7.77 -3.43 -14.76
N ALA A 109 -6.92 -4.04 -13.94
CA ALA A 109 -7.19 -4.14 -12.51
C ALA A 109 -6.89 -2.80 -11.82
N THR A 110 -7.89 -2.17 -11.21
CA THR A 110 -7.75 -0.84 -10.62
C THR A 110 -8.27 -0.76 -9.20
N ALA A 111 -7.69 0.13 -8.41
CA ALA A 111 -8.16 0.54 -7.10
C ALA A 111 -8.48 2.04 -7.14
N LEU A 112 -9.77 2.40 -7.08
CA LEU A 112 -10.18 3.80 -7.00
C LEU A 112 -10.14 4.26 -5.55
N PHE A 113 -9.40 5.33 -5.32
CA PHE A 113 -9.34 6.09 -4.08
C PHE A 113 -10.17 7.35 -4.21
N GLY A 114 -11.07 7.59 -3.23
CA GLY A 114 -11.63 8.90 -2.96
C GLY A 114 -10.90 9.49 -1.75
N TYR A 115 -10.44 10.73 -1.82
CA TYR A 115 -9.62 11.32 -0.78
C TYR A 115 -9.93 12.79 -0.56
N GLU A 116 -9.61 13.28 0.65
CA GLU A 116 -9.66 14.71 1.01
C GLU A 116 -8.26 15.29 1.25
N LEU A 117 -7.38 14.55 1.95
CA LEU A 117 -5.98 14.94 2.11
C LEU A 117 -5.15 14.42 0.95
N ALA A 118 -4.44 15.31 0.27
CA ALA A 118 -3.60 14.95 -0.86
C ALA A 118 -2.38 14.12 -0.42
N PRO A 119 -2.21 12.89 -0.93
CA PRO A 119 -1.01 12.12 -0.68
C PRO A 119 0.21 12.74 -1.35
N THR A 120 1.40 12.44 -0.84
CA THR A 120 2.66 12.89 -1.44
C THR A 120 2.76 12.42 -2.91
N GLY A 121 2.91 13.37 -3.81
CA GLY A 121 3.01 13.10 -5.26
C GLY A 121 1.66 12.94 -5.97
N VAL A 122 0.55 13.09 -5.27
CA VAL A 122 -0.80 13.18 -5.84
C VAL A 122 -1.28 14.61 -5.62
N PRO A 123 -1.81 15.30 -6.66
CA PRO A 123 -2.38 16.63 -6.49
C PRO A 123 -3.61 16.65 -5.58
N GLU A 124 -4.12 17.87 -5.28
CA GLU A 124 -5.41 18.03 -4.60
C GLU A 124 -6.54 17.30 -5.34
N PRO A 125 -7.62 16.90 -4.63
CA PRO A 125 -8.73 16.18 -5.26
C PRO A 125 -9.24 16.87 -6.53
N PRO A 126 -9.41 16.13 -7.64
CA PRO A 126 -9.90 16.70 -8.89
C PRO A 126 -11.41 16.98 -8.82
N ALA A 127 -11.98 17.49 -9.89
CA ALA A 127 -13.43 17.65 -10.00
C ALA A 127 -14.13 16.27 -10.05
N THR A 128 -15.37 16.22 -9.59
CA THR A 128 -16.17 14.99 -9.60
C THR A 128 -16.27 14.39 -11.00
N GLY A 129 -16.02 13.10 -11.13
CA GLY A 129 -15.91 12.37 -12.38
C GLY A 129 -14.52 12.39 -13.01
N GLU A 130 -13.57 13.12 -12.45
CA GLU A 130 -12.18 13.14 -12.90
C GLU A 130 -11.27 12.33 -11.97
N VAL A 131 -10.18 11.76 -12.51
CA VAL A 131 -9.21 10.98 -11.74
C VAL A 131 -7.79 11.20 -12.24
N TYR A 132 -6.84 11.16 -11.32
CA TYR A 132 -5.43 10.90 -11.62
C TYR A 132 -5.20 9.40 -11.70
N ALA A 133 -4.47 8.92 -12.70
CA ALA A 133 -4.19 7.50 -12.89
C ALA A 133 -2.74 7.17 -12.52
N ASP A 134 -2.52 6.01 -11.90
CA ASP A 134 -1.16 5.48 -11.70
C ASP A 134 -0.51 5.21 -13.07
N GLU A 135 0.76 5.59 -13.22
CA GLU A 135 1.52 5.38 -14.46
C GLU A 135 1.55 3.91 -14.93
N VAL A 136 1.41 2.95 -14.03
CA VAL A 136 1.36 1.53 -14.41
C VAL A 136 0.18 1.21 -15.33
N LEU A 137 -0.90 1.97 -15.28
CA LEU A 137 -2.08 1.79 -16.15
C LEU A 137 -1.84 2.18 -17.61
N ARG A 138 -0.72 2.86 -17.91
CA ARG A 138 -0.30 3.09 -19.31
C ARG A 138 -0.06 1.77 -20.05
N ALA A 139 0.39 0.73 -19.34
CA ALA A 139 0.57 -0.59 -19.92
C ALA A 139 -0.75 -1.24 -20.37
N ASP A 140 -1.86 -0.83 -19.75
CA ASP A 140 -3.22 -1.25 -20.11
C ASP A 140 -3.85 -0.35 -21.18
N GLY A 141 -3.11 0.64 -21.71
CA GLY A 141 -3.58 1.56 -22.77
C GLY A 141 -4.35 2.77 -22.24
N VAL A 142 -4.23 3.11 -20.96
CA VAL A 142 -4.84 4.33 -20.41
C VAL A 142 -4.03 5.55 -20.84
N GLU A 143 -4.74 6.60 -21.28
CA GLU A 143 -4.14 7.87 -21.74
C GLU A 143 -4.85 9.06 -21.06
N VAL A 144 -4.16 10.21 -21.00
CA VAL A 144 -4.75 11.46 -20.51
C VAL A 144 -5.89 11.92 -21.43
N GLY A 145 -6.97 12.37 -20.84
CA GLY A 145 -8.20 12.77 -21.52
C GLY A 145 -9.12 11.61 -21.88
N MET A 146 -8.73 10.37 -21.56
CA MET A 146 -9.53 9.18 -21.86
C MET A 146 -10.62 8.99 -20.80
N GLU A 147 -11.84 8.65 -21.24
CA GLU A 147 -12.90 8.15 -20.39
C GLU A 147 -12.76 6.64 -20.27
N ILE A 148 -12.64 6.14 -19.04
CA ILE A 148 -12.62 4.70 -18.70
C ILE A 148 -13.87 4.35 -17.90
N LEU A 149 -14.32 3.09 -18.00
CA LEU A 149 -15.58 2.65 -17.39
C LEU A 149 -15.27 1.67 -16.24
N LEU A 150 -15.67 2.03 -15.03
CA LEU A 150 -15.35 1.29 -13.81
C LEU A 150 -16.46 0.30 -13.43
N GLY A 151 -16.03 -0.93 -13.16
CA GLY A 151 -16.87 -1.99 -12.62
C GLY A 151 -17.96 -2.52 -13.54
N ALA A 152 -18.88 -3.28 -12.97
CA ALA A 152 -20.00 -3.89 -13.70
C ALA A 152 -21.04 -2.86 -14.13
N ALA A 153 -21.23 -1.80 -13.34
CA ALA A 153 -22.13 -0.68 -13.67
C ALA A 153 -21.60 0.19 -14.79
N ARG A 154 -20.31 0.06 -15.14
CA ARG A 154 -19.63 0.87 -16.16
C ARG A 154 -19.71 2.37 -15.87
N THR A 155 -19.46 2.75 -14.63
CA THR A 155 -19.43 4.15 -14.21
C THR A 155 -18.27 4.86 -14.90
N PRO A 156 -18.52 5.93 -15.68
CA PRO A 156 -17.47 6.63 -16.41
C PRO A 156 -16.65 7.51 -15.47
N VAL A 157 -15.32 7.53 -15.68
CA VAL A 157 -14.41 8.52 -15.09
C VAL A 157 -13.40 8.97 -16.14
N THR A 158 -13.00 10.23 -16.08
CA THR A 158 -12.05 10.83 -17.03
C THR A 158 -10.66 10.91 -16.41
N VAL A 159 -9.66 10.34 -17.06
CA VAL A 159 -8.26 10.45 -16.63
C VAL A 159 -7.71 11.81 -17.04
N ILE A 160 -7.33 12.63 -16.05
CA ILE A 160 -6.83 14.00 -16.32
C ILE A 160 -5.30 14.11 -16.29
N ASP A 161 -4.61 13.27 -15.54
CA ASP A 161 -3.14 13.20 -15.51
C ASP A 161 -2.69 11.88 -14.91
N PHE A 162 -1.36 11.66 -14.86
CA PHE A 162 -0.75 10.49 -14.27
C PHE A 162 0.06 10.84 -13.02
N VAL A 163 0.06 9.90 -12.07
CA VAL A 163 0.84 9.92 -10.83
C VAL A 163 1.65 8.63 -10.72
N SER A 164 2.73 8.63 -9.97
CA SER A 164 3.65 7.49 -9.87
C SER A 164 3.82 7.00 -8.43
N ASP A 165 4.26 5.75 -8.28
CA ASP A 165 4.56 5.12 -6.98
C ASP A 165 3.36 5.02 -6.01
N VAL A 166 2.14 5.00 -6.53
CA VAL A 166 0.88 4.98 -5.77
C VAL A 166 0.04 3.72 -5.98
N SER A 167 0.63 2.66 -6.52
CA SER A 167 -0.06 1.37 -6.72
C SER A 167 -0.55 0.76 -5.40
N TYR A 168 -1.67 0.03 -5.44
CA TYR A 168 -2.27 -0.60 -4.28
C TYR A 168 -2.59 -2.08 -4.55
N SER A 169 -2.12 -2.96 -3.65
CA SER A 169 -2.39 -4.41 -3.72
C SER A 169 -2.02 -5.03 -5.08
N GLY A 170 -0.96 -4.53 -5.71
CA GLY A 170 -0.50 -4.99 -7.03
C GLY A 170 -1.34 -4.50 -8.22
N GLN A 171 -2.23 -3.55 -7.99
CA GLN A 171 -3.09 -2.94 -9.01
C GLN A 171 -2.72 -1.46 -9.20
N GLY A 172 -2.94 -0.93 -10.37
CA GLY A 172 -2.86 0.50 -10.62
C GLY A 172 -3.95 1.25 -9.86
N SER A 173 -3.60 2.38 -9.25
CA SER A 173 -4.56 3.21 -8.54
C SER A 173 -5.16 4.31 -9.42
N LEU A 174 -6.37 4.71 -9.07
CA LEU A 174 -7.07 5.89 -9.59
C LEU A 174 -7.40 6.79 -8.40
N TRP A 175 -7.20 8.10 -8.52
CA TRP A 175 -7.35 9.06 -7.44
C TRP A 175 -8.36 10.12 -7.82
N GLY A 176 -9.53 10.08 -7.22
CA GLY A 176 -10.63 11.03 -7.43
C GLY A 176 -11.09 11.66 -6.12
N ASP A 177 -12.01 12.60 -6.20
CA ASP A 177 -12.68 13.13 -5.02
C ASP A 177 -13.58 12.06 -4.35
N LEU A 178 -14.02 12.33 -3.12
CA LEU A 178 -14.90 11.41 -2.40
C LEU A 178 -16.25 11.21 -3.07
N ASP A 179 -16.75 12.20 -3.80
CA ASP A 179 -18.05 12.11 -4.49
C ASP A 179 -17.94 11.17 -5.69
N THR A 180 -16.87 11.23 -6.47
CA THR A 180 -16.56 10.24 -7.52
C THR A 180 -16.50 8.82 -6.95
N TRP A 181 -15.79 8.65 -5.81
CA TRP A 181 -15.72 7.34 -5.16
C TRP A 181 -17.09 6.85 -4.68
N ARG A 182 -17.91 7.72 -4.06
CA ARG A 182 -19.28 7.38 -3.61
C ARG A 182 -20.18 6.99 -4.79
N GLU A 183 -20.13 7.74 -5.89
CA GLU A 183 -20.89 7.44 -7.12
C GLU A 183 -20.51 6.06 -7.67
N VAL A 184 -19.20 5.79 -7.81
CA VAL A 184 -18.70 4.50 -8.32
C VAL A 184 -19.08 3.36 -7.39
N VAL A 185 -18.93 3.52 -6.05
CA VAL A 185 -19.34 2.49 -5.08
C VAL A 185 -20.85 2.28 -5.12
N GLY A 186 -21.65 3.33 -5.08
CA GLY A 186 -23.11 3.24 -5.10
C GLY A 186 -23.64 2.54 -6.35
N ALA A 187 -23.07 2.83 -7.51
CA ALA A 187 -23.44 2.20 -8.77
C ALA A 187 -23.04 0.71 -8.83
N ASN A 188 -21.88 0.33 -8.31
CA ASN A 188 -21.33 -1.02 -8.41
C ASN A 188 -21.65 -1.92 -7.22
N ARG A 189 -22.02 -1.36 -6.06
CA ARG A 189 -22.39 -2.07 -4.83
C ARG A 189 -23.66 -1.46 -4.22
N PRO A 190 -24.82 -1.64 -4.84
CA PRO A 190 -26.08 -1.04 -4.38
C PRO A 190 -26.57 -1.58 -3.02
N ASP A 191 -25.98 -2.68 -2.56
CA ASP A 191 -26.17 -3.25 -1.22
C ASP A 191 -25.43 -2.47 -0.11
N VAL A 192 -24.45 -1.67 -0.49
CA VAL A 192 -23.68 -0.83 0.44
C VAL A 192 -24.35 0.54 0.51
N GLN A 193 -25.08 0.79 1.59
CA GLN A 193 -25.60 2.13 1.86
C GLN A 193 -24.47 3.00 2.42
N LEU A 194 -24.00 3.95 1.63
CA LEU A 194 -23.11 5.01 2.07
C LEU A 194 -23.99 6.23 2.38
N SER A 195 -23.90 6.79 3.58
CA SER A 195 -24.40 8.14 3.83
C SER A 195 -23.47 9.15 3.18
N ASP A 196 -24.00 10.31 2.81
CA ASP A 196 -23.26 11.35 2.05
C ASP A 196 -21.98 11.81 2.77
N ASP A 197 -21.96 11.73 4.13
CA ASP A 197 -20.84 12.15 4.95
C ASP A 197 -19.94 11.00 5.44
N ALA A 198 -20.30 9.72 5.14
CA ALA A 198 -19.50 8.59 5.61
C ALA A 198 -18.28 8.36 4.70
N VAL A 199 -17.17 8.00 5.36
CA VAL A 199 -15.93 7.57 4.72
C VAL A 199 -15.53 6.18 5.22
N GLN A 200 -14.62 5.50 4.53
CA GLN A 200 -14.16 4.19 4.99
C GLN A 200 -13.12 4.30 6.10
N ALA A 201 -12.25 5.28 6.01
CA ALA A 201 -11.28 5.58 7.07
C ALA A 201 -11.04 7.08 7.13
N LEU A 202 -10.49 7.53 8.24
CA LEU A 202 -10.06 8.91 8.43
C LEU A 202 -8.55 8.93 8.56
N LEU A 203 -7.92 9.74 7.73
CA LEU A 203 -6.50 10.08 7.87
C LEU A 203 -6.38 11.20 8.89
N VAL A 204 -5.36 11.13 9.75
CA VAL A 204 -5.10 12.13 10.79
C VAL A 204 -3.65 12.57 10.72
N ARG A 205 -3.44 13.88 10.69
CA ARG A 205 -2.14 14.52 10.93
C ARG A 205 -2.07 14.97 12.38
N ALA A 206 -1.00 14.61 13.06
CA ALA A 206 -0.70 15.11 14.40
C ALA A 206 -0.21 16.54 14.35
N ASP A 207 -0.35 17.27 15.45
CA ASP A 207 0.19 18.62 15.58
C ASP A 207 1.70 18.58 15.82
N ASP A 208 2.48 18.88 14.79
CA ASP A 208 3.95 18.96 14.84
C ASP A 208 4.47 19.93 15.91
N ALA A 209 3.70 20.99 16.21
CA ALA A 209 4.10 22.00 17.19
C ALA A 209 3.99 21.52 18.65
N ALA A 210 3.22 20.46 18.89
CA ALA A 210 2.96 19.93 20.22
C ALA A 210 3.90 18.76 20.62
N ASP A 211 4.82 18.32 19.75
CA ASP A 211 5.69 17.14 19.96
C ASP A 211 4.87 15.90 20.40
N VAL A 212 3.80 15.64 19.67
CA VAL A 212 2.80 14.61 20.00
C VAL A 212 3.38 13.21 19.76
N ASP A 213 3.26 12.34 20.76
CA ASP A 213 3.50 10.90 20.53
C ASP A 213 2.33 10.32 19.72
N VAL A 214 2.61 9.97 18.46
CA VAL A 214 1.59 9.46 17.51
C VAL A 214 0.87 8.22 18.03
N ARG A 215 1.54 7.36 18.82
CA ARG A 215 0.90 6.17 19.41
C ARG A 215 -0.03 6.54 20.57
N ALA A 216 0.37 7.47 21.41
CA ALA A 216 -0.48 7.98 22.47
C ALA A 216 -1.71 8.68 21.86
N LEU A 217 -1.54 9.46 20.79
CA LEU A 217 -2.65 10.06 20.05
C LEU A 217 -3.61 9.01 19.47
N ALA A 218 -3.11 7.90 18.96
CA ALA A 218 -3.93 6.79 18.47
C ALA A 218 -4.80 6.21 19.60
N ASP A 219 -4.21 5.98 20.78
CA ASP A 219 -4.92 5.47 21.96
C ASP A 219 -5.95 6.49 22.45
N ASP A 220 -5.63 7.79 22.47
CA ASP A 220 -6.54 8.86 22.88
C ASP A 220 -7.75 8.98 21.92
N ILE A 221 -7.55 8.84 20.62
CA ILE A 221 -8.61 8.81 19.62
C ILE A 221 -9.54 7.61 19.85
N ASP A 222 -8.99 6.42 20.05
CA ASP A 222 -9.75 5.20 20.25
C ASP A 222 -10.53 5.23 21.57
N ASP A 223 -9.95 5.78 22.63
CA ASP A 223 -10.62 5.99 23.92
C ASP A 223 -11.75 7.03 23.83
N ALA A 224 -11.54 8.13 23.09
CA ALA A 224 -12.53 9.18 22.92
C ALA A 224 -13.76 8.74 22.12
N THR A 225 -13.55 7.90 21.10
CA THR A 225 -14.64 7.42 20.24
C THR A 225 -15.29 6.13 20.77
N GLY A 226 -14.49 5.25 21.40
CA GLY A 226 -14.93 3.92 21.87
C GLY A 226 -15.39 2.97 20.76
N SER A 227 -15.20 3.34 19.50
CA SER A 227 -15.70 2.59 18.33
C SER A 227 -14.72 2.60 17.14
N THR A 228 -13.50 3.06 17.36
CA THR A 228 -12.45 3.13 16.34
C THR A 228 -11.24 2.26 16.69
N SER A 229 -10.41 2.05 15.70
CA SER A 229 -9.11 1.41 15.79
C SER A 229 -8.13 2.21 14.94
N SER A 230 -7.25 2.91 15.61
CA SER A 230 -6.27 3.81 15.03
C SER A 230 -4.93 3.10 14.83
N LEU A 231 -4.36 3.22 13.64
CA LEU A 231 -3.07 2.64 13.28
C LEU A 231 -2.15 3.70 12.72
N THR A 232 -0.87 3.61 12.99
CA THR A 232 0.12 4.35 12.21
C THR A 232 0.10 3.90 10.76
N ILE A 233 0.50 4.75 9.82
CA ILE A 233 0.59 4.38 8.40
C ILE A 233 1.47 3.13 8.21
N THR A 234 2.54 3.00 9.00
CA THR A 234 3.42 1.81 8.95
C THR A 234 2.68 0.53 9.36
N GLU A 235 1.92 0.57 10.45
CA GLU A 235 1.11 -0.56 10.91
C GLU A 235 0.00 -0.91 9.90
N ALA A 236 -0.68 0.09 9.36
CA ALA A 236 -1.69 -0.11 8.32
C ALA A 236 -1.14 -0.79 7.05
N ILE A 237 0.09 -0.46 6.66
CA ILE A 237 0.80 -1.14 5.56
C ILE A 237 1.04 -2.62 5.88
N GLU A 238 1.38 -2.96 7.11
CA GLU A 238 1.61 -4.35 7.53
C GLU A 238 0.34 -5.19 7.57
N GLU A 239 -0.82 -4.55 7.79
CA GLU A 239 -2.14 -5.19 7.75
C GLU A 239 -2.65 -5.45 6.32
N ILE A 240 -2.02 -4.91 5.27
CA ILE A 240 -2.42 -5.22 3.89
C ILE A 240 -2.30 -6.73 3.64
N PRO A 241 -3.38 -7.39 3.17
CA PRO A 241 -3.36 -8.83 2.91
C PRO A 241 -2.21 -9.23 1.98
N GLY A 242 -1.39 -10.16 2.42
CA GLY A 242 -0.24 -10.67 1.67
C GLY A 242 1.10 -10.00 1.98
N VAL A 243 1.17 -8.77 2.48
CA VAL A 243 2.43 -8.09 2.82
C VAL A 243 3.13 -8.79 3.98
N SER A 244 2.44 -9.04 5.08
CA SER A 244 2.97 -9.74 6.25
C SER A 244 3.38 -11.18 5.93
N ALA A 245 2.57 -11.91 5.16
CA ALA A 245 2.86 -13.27 4.74
C ALA A 245 4.08 -13.35 3.81
N GLN A 246 4.21 -12.42 2.87
CA GLN A 246 5.38 -12.33 1.98
C GLN A 246 6.65 -12.03 2.77
N ARG A 247 6.61 -11.09 3.72
CA ARG A 247 7.75 -10.76 4.59
C ARG A 247 8.19 -11.95 5.44
N SER A 248 7.24 -12.67 6.05
CA SER A 248 7.50 -13.87 6.84
C SER A 248 8.16 -14.98 6.01
N THR A 249 7.60 -15.29 4.86
CA THR A 249 8.13 -16.31 3.94
C THR A 249 9.55 -15.96 3.48
N PHE A 250 9.79 -14.71 3.16
CA PHE A 250 11.11 -14.25 2.73
C PHE A 250 12.16 -14.33 3.84
N ASN A 251 11.82 -13.93 5.07
CA ASN A 251 12.70 -14.08 6.23
C ASN A 251 13.06 -15.54 6.47
N GLN A 252 12.13 -16.48 6.28
CA GLN A 252 12.41 -17.91 6.35
C GLN A 252 13.40 -18.36 5.25
N ILE A 253 13.20 -17.91 4.01
CA ILE A 253 14.09 -18.25 2.88
C ILE A 253 15.50 -17.71 3.15
N ILE A 254 15.63 -16.45 3.60
CA ILE A 254 16.94 -15.89 3.99
C ILE A 254 17.58 -16.72 5.12
N GLY A 255 16.82 -17.04 6.17
CA GLY A 255 17.32 -17.82 7.31
C GLY A 255 17.85 -19.19 6.89
N VAL A 256 17.10 -19.92 6.06
CA VAL A 256 17.52 -21.21 5.51
C VAL A 256 18.76 -21.05 4.62
N THR A 257 18.80 -20.02 3.79
CA THR A 257 19.93 -19.78 2.88
C THR A 257 21.21 -19.45 3.64
N ILE A 258 21.13 -18.64 4.71
CA ILE A 258 22.26 -18.34 5.60
C ILE A 258 22.72 -19.62 6.33
N ALA A 259 21.79 -20.45 6.80
CA ALA A 259 22.14 -21.71 7.46
C ALA A 259 22.86 -22.67 6.50
N ILE A 260 22.40 -22.80 5.25
CA ILE A 260 23.08 -23.60 4.23
C ILE A 260 24.47 -23.04 3.94
N ALA A 261 24.63 -21.73 3.79
CA ALA A 261 25.92 -21.09 3.58
C ALA A 261 26.89 -21.35 4.75
N ALA A 262 26.40 -21.28 6.00
CA ALA A 262 27.19 -21.57 7.19
C ALA A 262 27.65 -23.04 7.23
N VAL A 263 26.78 -24.00 6.88
CA VAL A 263 27.13 -25.43 6.79
C VAL A 263 28.18 -25.65 5.70
N VAL A 264 28.01 -25.04 4.53
CA VAL A 264 29.01 -25.13 3.45
C VAL A 264 30.37 -24.60 3.92
N VAL A 265 30.41 -23.43 4.57
CA VAL A 265 31.65 -22.90 5.13
C VAL A 265 32.26 -23.87 6.14
N ALA A 266 31.46 -24.39 7.08
CA ALA A 266 31.95 -25.34 8.12
C ALA A 266 32.50 -26.67 7.56
N LEU A 267 31.95 -27.12 6.41
CA LEU A 267 32.43 -28.34 5.74
C LEU A 267 33.74 -28.12 4.93
N PHE A 268 34.01 -26.88 4.53
CA PHE A 268 35.18 -26.55 3.74
C PHE A 268 36.35 -25.99 4.56
N PHE A 269 36.09 -25.51 5.77
CA PHE A 269 37.10 -25.00 6.70
C PHE A 269 37.23 -25.89 7.94
#